data_c97b2012c6df7c142123a2d46190ae15
#
_entry.id   c97b2012c6df7c142123a2d46190ae15
#
_cell.length_a   1.000
_cell.length_b   1.000
_cell.length_c   1.000
_cell.angle_alpha   90.00
_cell.angle_beta   90.00
_cell.angle_gamma   90.00
#
_symmetry.space_group_name_H-M   'P 1'
#
loop_
_entity.id
_entity.type
_entity.pdbx_description
1 polymer ?
#
loop_
_entity_poly.entity_id
_entity_poly.type
_entity_poly.pdbx_seq_one_letter_code
_entity_poly.pdbx_strand_id
1 'polypeptide(L)' 'MSDSIYRVTEVIGTSPDSWEDAARNAVETAARTLRDLRVGEVVKLDVTIEDGHVTHYRARVNISFKYESGD' A
#
# COMPACT_ATOMS: atom_id res chain seq x y z
N MET A 1 -22.57 5.25 21.66
CA MET A 1 -21.34 5.67 21.01
C MET A 1 -20.66 4.49 20.34
N SER A 2 -20.25 4.68 19.16
CA SER A 2 -19.62 3.59 18.43
C SER A 2 -18.10 3.74 18.47
N ASP A 3 -17.43 2.62 18.55
CA ASP A 3 -16.00 2.58 18.47
C ASP A 3 -15.56 2.67 17.01
N SER A 4 -14.42 3.27 16.80
CA SER A 4 -13.85 3.31 15.47
C SER A 4 -13.21 1.97 15.17
N ILE A 5 -13.57 1.43 14.03
CA ILE A 5 -13.02 0.14 13.57
C ILE A 5 -12.34 0.37 12.25
N TYR A 6 -11.15 -0.18 12.13
CA TYR A 6 -10.37 -0.07 10.90
C TYR A 6 -10.18 -1.45 10.28
N ARG A 7 -10.16 -1.47 8.99
CA ARG A 7 -9.78 -2.67 8.25
C ARG A 7 -8.42 -2.42 7.64
N VAL A 8 -7.68 -3.50 7.45
CA VAL A 8 -6.35 -3.43 6.86
C VAL A 8 -6.31 -4.33 5.65
N THR A 9 -5.79 -3.81 4.56
CA THR A 9 -5.52 -4.62 3.38
C THR A 9 -4.05 -4.46 3.02
N GLU A 10 -3.45 -5.51 2.50
CA GLU A 10 -2.05 -5.48 2.12
C GLU A 10 -1.93 -5.44 0.62
N VAL A 11 -1.12 -4.53 0.12
CA VAL A 11 -0.87 -4.39 -1.31
C VAL A 11 0.62 -4.25 -1.54
N ILE A 12 1.04 -4.54 -2.76
CA ILE A 12 2.43 -4.36 -3.15
C ILE A 12 2.45 -3.40 -4.33
N GLY A 13 3.18 -2.31 -4.17
CA GLY A 13 3.42 -1.37 -5.25
C GLY A 13 4.80 -1.56 -5.83
N THR A 14 4.96 -1.20 -7.08
CA THR A 14 6.26 -1.27 -7.74
C THR A 14 6.56 0.05 -8.43
N SER A 15 7.84 0.30 -8.62
CA SER A 15 8.29 1.48 -9.35
C SER A 15 9.70 1.21 -9.88
N PRO A 16 10.02 1.66 -11.09
CA PRO A 16 11.40 1.59 -11.57
C PRO A 16 12.29 2.65 -10.94
N ASP A 17 11.72 3.61 -10.19
CA ASP A 17 12.45 4.79 -9.74
C ASP A 17 12.85 4.76 -8.28
N SER A 18 11.93 4.38 -7.39
CA SER A 18 12.24 4.45 -5.96
C SER A 18 11.22 3.66 -5.14
N TRP A 19 11.60 3.37 -3.89
CA TRP A 19 10.66 2.74 -2.94
C TRP A 19 9.55 3.69 -2.54
N GLU A 20 9.87 4.98 -2.39
CA GLU A 20 8.84 5.96 -2.07
C GLU A 20 7.78 6.01 -3.16
N ASP A 21 8.22 5.97 -4.39
CA ASP A 21 7.29 5.96 -5.52
C ASP A 21 6.49 4.65 -5.56
N ALA A 22 7.14 3.54 -5.25
CA ALA A 22 6.45 2.25 -5.19
C ALA A 22 5.36 2.27 -4.12
N ALA A 23 5.66 2.83 -2.95
CA ALA A 23 4.67 2.92 -1.87
C ALA A 23 3.51 3.84 -2.27
N ARG A 24 3.84 4.99 -2.89
CA ARG A 24 2.80 5.91 -3.36
C ARG A 24 1.90 5.23 -4.39
N ASN A 25 2.49 4.49 -5.33
CA ASN A 25 1.71 3.79 -6.34
C ASN A 25 0.77 2.78 -5.71
N ALA A 26 1.23 2.07 -4.68
CA ALA A 26 0.39 1.10 -3.97
C ALA A 26 -0.83 1.79 -3.37
N VAL A 27 -0.61 2.89 -2.66
CA VAL A 27 -1.69 3.60 -1.97
C VAL A 27 -2.66 4.22 -2.98
N GLU A 28 -2.14 4.88 -4.00
CA GLU A 28 -2.99 5.59 -4.94
C GLU A 28 -3.80 4.62 -5.79
N THR A 29 -3.24 3.46 -6.12
CA THR A 29 -3.99 2.46 -6.85
C THR A 29 -5.09 1.88 -5.98
N ALA A 30 -4.78 1.60 -4.71
CA ALA A 30 -5.79 1.08 -3.78
C ALA A 30 -6.92 2.09 -3.58
N ALA A 31 -6.60 3.38 -3.61
CA ALA A 31 -7.59 4.42 -3.40
C ALA A 31 -8.64 4.48 -4.51
N ARG A 32 -8.39 3.82 -5.64
CA ARG A 32 -9.37 3.79 -6.73
C ARG A 32 -10.58 2.94 -6.38
N THR A 33 -10.40 1.94 -5.52
CA THR A 33 -11.48 1.01 -5.18
C THR A 33 -11.84 1.00 -3.71
N LEU A 34 -10.94 1.45 -2.84
CA LEU A 34 -11.19 1.51 -1.41
C LEU A 34 -11.45 2.95 -1.00
N ARG A 35 -12.29 3.13 0.02
CA ARG A 35 -12.63 4.46 0.50
C ARG A 35 -12.04 4.70 1.87
N ASP A 36 -11.84 5.96 2.20
CA ASP A 36 -11.42 6.39 3.53
C ASP A 36 -10.10 5.78 3.97
N LEU A 37 -9.13 5.75 3.05
CA LEU A 37 -7.79 5.32 3.41
C LEU A 37 -7.20 6.31 4.41
N ARG A 38 -6.58 5.79 5.47
CA ARG A 38 -6.08 6.63 6.54
C ARG A 38 -4.60 6.52 6.75
N VAL A 39 -4.06 5.30 6.78
CA VAL A 39 -2.66 5.08 7.07
C VAL A 39 -2.13 4.00 6.14
N GLY A 40 -0.95 4.24 5.60
CA GLY A 40 -0.22 3.22 4.87
C GLY A 40 1.06 2.93 5.62
N GLU A 41 1.21 1.70 6.05
CA GLU A 41 2.42 1.27 6.76
C GLU A 41 3.26 0.43 5.83
N VAL A 42 4.47 0.90 5.54
CA VAL A 42 5.40 0.14 4.71
C VAL A 42 6.02 -0.93 5.58
N VAL A 43 5.74 -2.19 5.26
CA VAL A 43 6.18 -3.29 6.11
C VAL A 43 7.36 -4.04 5.51
N LYS A 44 7.61 -3.90 4.21
CA LYS A 44 8.71 -4.59 3.58
C LYS A 44 9.10 -3.88 2.29
N LEU A 45 10.40 -3.80 2.07
CA LEU A 45 10.97 -3.26 0.84
C LEU A 45 11.83 -4.32 0.20
N ASP A 46 11.70 -4.48 -1.10
CA ASP A 46 12.56 -5.39 -1.84
C ASP A 46 12.70 -4.90 -3.27
N VAL A 47 13.42 -5.66 -4.08
CA VAL A 47 13.65 -5.31 -5.48
C VAL A 47 13.52 -6.55 -6.33
N THR A 48 13.12 -6.34 -7.58
CA THR A 48 13.19 -7.40 -8.57
C THR A 48 14.52 -7.31 -9.28
N ILE A 49 15.06 -8.45 -9.66
CA ILE A 49 16.39 -8.53 -10.28
C ILE A 49 16.27 -9.35 -11.55
N GLU A 50 16.81 -8.80 -12.64
CA GLU A 50 16.92 -9.52 -13.91
C GLU A 50 18.33 -9.36 -14.42
N ASP A 51 18.96 -10.48 -14.75
CA ASP A 51 20.32 -10.52 -15.27
C ASP A 51 21.29 -9.73 -14.40
N GLY A 52 21.13 -9.85 -13.07
CA GLY A 52 22.01 -9.19 -12.13
C GLY A 52 21.76 -7.71 -11.93
N HIS A 53 20.69 -7.18 -12.49
CA HIS A 53 20.36 -5.76 -12.37
C HIS A 53 19.02 -5.58 -11.68
N VAL A 54 18.94 -4.54 -10.85
CA VAL A 54 17.66 -4.17 -10.23
C VAL A 54 16.77 -3.56 -11.31
N THR A 55 15.57 -4.11 -11.47
CA THR A 55 14.63 -3.61 -12.46
C THR A 55 13.53 -2.79 -11.84
N HIS A 56 13.08 -3.17 -10.64
CA HIS A 56 12.02 -2.43 -9.96
C HIS A 56 12.26 -2.46 -8.46
N TYR A 57 11.80 -1.41 -7.82
CA TYR A 57 11.67 -1.32 -6.37
C TYR A 57 10.25 -1.71 -6.01
N ARG A 58 10.08 -2.48 -4.93
CA ARG A 58 8.76 -2.92 -4.48
C ARG A 58 8.57 -2.56 -3.03
N ALA A 59 7.36 -2.10 -2.71
CA ALA A 59 7.00 -1.78 -1.34
C ALA A 59 5.73 -2.54 -0.99
N ARG A 60 5.80 -3.31 0.10
CA ARG A 60 4.62 -3.97 0.65
C ARG A 60 4.03 -3.04 1.68
N VAL A 61 2.76 -2.68 1.50
CA VAL A 61 2.12 -1.66 2.32
C VAL A 61 0.84 -2.23 2.90
N ASN A 62 0.71 -2.13 4.22
CA ASN A 62 -0.54 -2.40 4.89
C ASN A 62 -1.32 -1.10 4.97
N ILE A 63 -2.46 -1.06 4.31
CA ILE A 63 -3.28 0.14 4.26
C ILE A 63 -4.47 -0.06 5.16
N SER A 64 -4.61 0.85 6.13
CA SER A 64 -5.77 0.83 7.00
C SER A 64 -6.76 1.90 6.55
N PHE A 65 -8.02 1.53 6.62
CA PHE A 65 -9.08 2.45 6.25
C PHE A 65 -10.23 2.26 7.22
N LYS A 66 -11.01 3.32 7.37
CA LYS A 66 -12.10 3.30 8.33
C LYS A 66 -13.20 2.39 7.82
N TYR A 67 -13.58 1.46 8.65
CA TYR A 67 -14.63 0.52 8.30
C TYR A 67 -15.98 1.13 8.63
N GLU A 68 -16.85 1.17 7.64
CA GLU A 68 -18.23 1.65 7.84
C GLU A 68 -19.11 0.45 8.06
N SER A 69 -19.73 0.40 9.21
CA SER A 69 -20.55 -0.75 9.57
C SER A 69 -21.95 -0.69 8.98
N GLY A 70 -22.29 0.40 8.35
CA GLY A 70 -23.60 0.50 7.72
C GLY A 70 -24.73 0.97 8.63
N ASP A 71 -24.41 1.27 9.87
CA ASP A 71 -25.45 1.84 10.77
C ASP A 71 -25.29 3.32 10.97
#